data_f524c4c668f5ebfde52d259bf2f79e87
#
_entry.id   f524c4c668f5ebfde52d259bf2f79e87
#
_cell.length_a   1.000
_cell.length_b   1.000
_cell.length_c   1.000
_cell.angle_alpha   90.00
_cell.angle_beta   90.00
_cell.angle_gamma   90.00
#
_symmetry.space_group_name_H-M   'P 1'
#
loop_
_entity.id
_entity.type
_entity.pdbx_description
1 polymer ?
#
loop_
_entity_poly.entity_id
_entity_poly.type
_entity_poly.pdbx_seq_one_letter_code
_entity_poly.pdbx_strand_id
1 'polypeptide(L)'
;FKFVPMMCGSAFKNKGVQAVLDAVCSFLPSPLDVPPVKGTNPKTDKEEIRRADVNDPFTALAFKIATDPYVGRLAFMRVYSGALDAGSYILNTRSENKERISRLYQMHANKQNAIERVEAGDIAAGVGFKDIRTGDTLCAEGHPIILESMVFPEPVIGIAVEPKSQKDLDKLGMALAKLAEEDPTFRVKFDEDTNQTIISGMGELHLEIIVDRLRREFKVECNQGAPQVSYKEALTATVDHTERLKKQSGGSGLFAQMSFELGPADEKFLESEEFKSGKTKLQFVNDIFGGSVPKEYHASIVKGFNAMMDNGILAGYNIDSMKVRLYDGQTHAVDSKPLAFELCAKEGFKEAAKKCNPVLLEPIMKLEVVSPDEYTGAVIGDLNRRRGLPKGQEQRAGGAISIQAEVPLAEMFGYVTELRTITSGRANSTMEFSHYAPAPKNVAEAVIAKAKGTVKA
;
A
#
# COMPACT_ATOMS: atom_id res chain seq x y z
N PHE A 1 -19.29 -7.69 18.21
CA PHE A 1 -20.65 -7.89 17.63
C PHE A 1 -21.27 -9.13 18.24
N LYS A 2 -22.24 -8.95 19.16
CA LYS A 2 -23.01 -10.07 19.76
C LYS A 2 -24.31 -10.34 19.00
N PHE A 3 -24.78 -9.34 18.24
CA PHE A 3 -26.06 -9.39 17.52
C PHE A 3 -25.97 -8.49 16.26
N VAL A 4 -26.49 -8.99 15.15
CA VAL A 4 -26.61 -8.26 13.88
C VAL A 4 -28.06 -8.26 13.43
N PRO A 5 -28.77 -7.11 13.46
CA PRO A 5 -30.13 -7.03 12.97
C PRO A 5 -30.16 -7.19 11.45
N MET A 6 -31.09 -8.04 10.97
CA MET A 6 -31.32 -8.23 9.53
C MET A 6 -32.71 -7.72 9.14
N MET A 7 -32.79 -6.99 8.05
CA MET A 7 -34.02 -6.44 7.51
C MET A 7 -34.14 -6.74 6.02
N CYS A 8 -35.38 -6.93 5.56
CA CYS A 8 -35.67 -7.15 4.15
C CYS A 8 -36.36 -5.92 3.56
N GLY A 9 -36.00 -5.57 2.32
CA GLY A 9 -36.60 -4.43 1.62
C GLY A 9 -36.32 -4.43 0.13
N SER A 10 -36.94 -3.51 -0.56
CA SER A 10 -36.69 -3.19 -1.97
C SER A 10 -36.57 -1.68 -2.14
N ALA A 11 -35.36 -1.17 -2.20
CA ALA A 11 -35.10 0.25 -2.36
C ALA A 11 -35.75 0.82 -3.64
N PHE A 12 -35.67 0.08 -4.75
CA PHE A 12 -36.30 0.46 -6.01
C PHE A 12 -37.80 0.65 -5.91
N LYS A 13 -38.48 -0.18 -5.10
CA LYS A 13 -39.93 -0.09 -4.85
C LYS A 13 -40.29 0.76 -3.63
N ASN A 14 -39.32 1.39 -3.00
CA ASN A 14 -39.47 2.16 -1.75
C ASN A 14 -40.17 1.38 -0.64
N LYS A 15 -39.80 0.09 -0.48
CA LYS A 15 -40.31 -0.80 0.56
C LYS A 15 -39.23 -1.09 1.59
N GLY A 16 -39.54 -0.91 2.88
CA GLY A 16 -38.65 -1.20 4.00
C GLY A 16 -37.54 -0.16 4.22
N VAL A 17 -37.46 0.93 3.43
CA VAL A 17 -36.42 1.96 3.56
C VAL A 17 -36.54 2.68 4.90
N GLN A 18 -37.75 3.05 5.32
CA GLN A 18 -37.98 3.71 6.60
C GLN A 18 -37.54 2.84 7.79
N ALA A 19 -37.82 1.55 7.75
CA ALA A 19 -37.41 0.62 8.81
C ALA A 19 -35.87 0.54 8.92
N VAL A 20 -35.13 0.65 7.80
CA VAL A 20 -33.66 0.74 7.82
C VAL A 20 -33.19 2.03 8.47
N LEU A 21 -33.84 3.17 8.15
CA LEU A 21 -33.49 4.47 8.73
C LEU A 21 -33.77 4.47 10.26
N ASP A 22 -34.93 3.92 10.68
CA ASP A 22 -35.25 3.79 12.09
C ASP A 22 -34.23 2.87 12.82
N ALA A 23 -33.82 1.80 12.18
CA ALA A 23 -32.81 0.90 12.73
C ALA A 23 -31.42 1.57 12.86
N VAL A 24 -31.02 2.41 11.90
CA VAL A 24 -29.81 3.24 12.01
C VAL A 24 -29.89 4.12 13.25
N CYS A 25 -31.01 4.81 13.46
CA CYS A 25 -31.18 5.67 14.64
C CYS A 25 -31.20 4.89 15.95
N SER A 26 -31.76 3.66 15.95
CA SER A 26 -31.94 2.85 17.16
C SER A 26 -30.72 2.03 17.54
N PHE A 27 -29.93 1.57 16.58
CA PHE A 27 -28.86 0.57 16.81
C PHE A 27 -27.45 1.08 16.62
N LEU A 28 -27.22 2.12 15.84
CA LEU A 28 -25.88 2.69 15.69
C LEU A 28 -25.53 3.63 16.84
N PRO A 29 -24.32 3.56 17.40
CA PRO A 29 -23.89 4.45 18.46
C PRO A 29 -23.71 5.88 17.94
N SER A 30 -24.05 6.88 18.74
CA SER A 30 -23.71 8.26 18.46
C SER A 30 -22.22 8.52 18.77
N PRO A 31 -21.63 9.63 18.28
CA PRO A 31 -20.27 10.01 18.65
C PRO A 31 -20.02 10.16 20.14
N LEU A 32 -21.08 10.38 20.93
CA LEU A 32 -21.01 10.50 22.39
C LEU A 32 -21.05 9.14 23.11
N ASP A 33 -21.53 8.10 22.44
CA ASP A 33 -21.64 6.74 23.00
C ASP A 33 -20.33 5.93 22.81
N VAL A 34 -19.41 6.42 21.97
CA VAL A 34 -18.13 5.77 21.69
C VAL A 34 -17.00 6.41 22.51
N PRO A 35 -15.94 5.66 22.84
CA PRO A 35 -14.77 6.25 23.52
C PRO A 35 -14.15 7.40 22.72
N PRO A 36 -13.57 8.39 23.40
CA PRO A 36 -12.82 9.45 22.75
C PRO A 36 -11.72 8.89 21.84
N VAL A 37 -11.47 9.56 20.69
CA VAL A 37 -10.43 9.12 19.78
C VAL A 37 -9.05 9.42 20.37
N LYS A 38 -8.14 8.48 20.21
CA LYS A 38 -6.74 8.59 20.60
C LYS A 38 -5.87 8.91 19.40
N GLY A 39 -4.79 9.62 19.63
CA GLY A 39 -3.77 9.91 18.63
C GLY A 39 -2.46 10.27 19.30
N THR A 40 -1.42 10.42 18.50
CA THR A 40 -0.07 10.74 18.95
C THR A 40 0.28 12.18 18.56
N ASN A 41 0.80 12.94 19.49
CA ASN A 41 1.30 14.29 19.19
C ASN A 41 2.66 14.16 18.46
N PRO A 42 2.80 14.62 17.20
CA PRO A 42 4.01 14.42 16.41
C PRO A 42 5.25 15.17 16.94
N LYS A 43 5.05 16.16 17.83
CA LYS A 43 6.16 16.94 18.42
C LYS A 43 6.68 16.36 19.72
N THR A 44 5.80 15.73 20.50
CA THR A 44 6.12 15.25 21.85
C THR A 44 6.13 13.73 21.97
N ASP A 45 5.65 13.05 20.95
CA ASP A 45 5.49 11.56 20.87
C ASP A 45 4.59 11.00 21.99
N LYS A 46 3.71 11.85 22.56
CA LYS A 46 2.78 11.46 23.63
C LYS A 46 1.39 11.19 23.08
N GLU A 47 0.74 10.17 23.67
CA GLU A 47 -0.67 9.92 23.41
C GLU A 47 -1.53 11.09 23.89
N GLU A 48 -2.41 11.58 23.04
CA GLU A 48 -3.42 12.58 23.32
C GLU A 48 -4.81 12.05 22.99
N ILE A 49 -5.81 12.60 23.64
CA ILE A 49 -7.21 12.21 23.49
C ILE A 49 -7.99 13.40 22.94
N ARG A 50 -8.93 13.14 22.01
CA ARG A 50 -9.91 14.11 21.52
C ARG A 50 -11.32 13.61 21.82
N ARG A 51 -12.12 14.46 22.43
CA ARG A 51 -13.51 14.16 22.77
C ARG A 51 -14.45 14.68 21.68
N ALA A 52 -15.59 14.04 21.53
CA ALA A 52 -16.63 14.52 20.62
C ALA A 52 -17.35 15.74 21.22
N ASP A 53 -16.60 16.83 21.42
CA ASP A 53 -17.04 18.11 21.98
C ASP A 53 -16.65 19.23 21.00
N VAL A 54 -17.57 20.15 20.73
CA VAL A 54 -17.35 21.30 19.84
C VAL A 54 -16.33 22.30 20.41
N ASN A 55 -16.10 22.28 21.71
CA ASN A 55 -15.14 23.14 22.40
C ASN A 55 -13.72 22.56 22.45
N ASP A 56 -13.54 21.28 22.13
CA ASP A 56 -12.22 20.66 22.00
C ASP A 56 -11.50 21.17 20.74
N PRO A 57 -10.16 21.08 20.67
CA PRO A 57 -9.43 21.44 19.47
C PRO A 57 -9.92 20.63 18.26
N PHE A 58 -10.13 21.32 17.14
CA PHE A 58 -10.56 20.67 15.90
C PHE A 58 -9.63 19.53 15.50
N THR A 59 -10.22 18.37 15.23
CA THR A 59 -9.51 17.20 14.70
C THR A 59 -10.44 16.39 13.80
N ALA A 60 -9.99 16.10 12.59
CA ALA A 60 -10.70 15.31 11.61
C ALA A 60 -9.76 14.35 10.87
N LEU A 61 -10.31 13.27 10.34
CA LEU A 61 -9.62 12.32 9.46
C LEU A 61 -10.18 12.44 8.04
N ALA A 62 -9.31 12.70 7.08
CA ALA A 62 -9.65 12.60 5.67
C ALA A 62 -9.67 11.12 5.25
N PHE A 63 -10.85 10.51 5.20
CA PHE A 63 -10.99 9.06 4.99
C PHE A 63 -11.21 8.67 3.52
N LYS A 64 -11.54 9.65 2.65
CA LYS A 64 -11.73 9.42 1.22
C LYS A 64 -11.45 10.70 0.44
N ILE A 65 -10.72 10.55 -0.66
CA ILE A 65 -10.57 11.61 -1.66
C ILE A 65 -11.40 11.23 -2.88
N ALA A 66 -12.09 12.19 -3.46
CA ALA A 66 -12.80 12.04 -4.73
C ALA A 66 -12.50 13.23 -5.64
N THR A 67 -12.50 13.01 -6.93
CA THR A 67 -12.32 14.07 -7.91
C THR A 67 -13.66 14.46 -8.51
N ASP A 68 -14.01 15.72 -8.36
CA ASP A 68 -15.21 16.30 -8.95
C ASP A 68 -14.83 17.16 -10.17
N PRO A 69 -15.55 17.05 -11.31
CA PRO A 69 -15.23 17.82 -12.52
C PRO A 69 -15.34 19.34 -12.36
N TYR A 70 -16.15 19.82 -11.41
CA TYR A 70 -16.47 21.24 -11.22
C TYR A 70 -15.71 21.90 -10.09
N VAL A 71 -15.54 21.19 -8.97
CA VAL A 71 -14.90 21.75 -7.76
C VAL A 71 -13.51 21.19 -7.51
N GLY A 72 -13.07 20.25 -8.31
CA GLY A 72 -11.75 19.62 -8.16
C GLY A 72 -11.70 18.54 -7.07
N ARG A 73 -10.69 18.58 -6.21
CA ARG A 73 -10.55 17.60 -5.10
C ARG A 73 -11.59 17.85 -4.02
N LEU A 74 -12.35 16.79 -3.71
CA LEU A 74 -13.22 16.67 -2.55
C LEU A 74 -12.57 15.76 -1.53
N ALA A 75 -12.21 16.27 -0.37
CA ALA A 75 -11.73 15.48 0.76
C ALA A 75 -12.90 15.21 1.73
N PHE A 76 -13.36 13.97 1.74
CA PHE A 76 -14.36 13.54 2.73
C PHE A 76 -13.67 13.35 4.07
N MET A 77 -14.15 14.06 5.08
CA MET A 77 -13.57 14.03 6.41
C MET A 77 -14.63 13.72 7.47
N ARG A 78 -14.23 12.94 8.47
CA ARG A 78 -14.98 12.76 9.70
C ARG A 78 -14.37 13.64 10.77
N VAL A 79 -15.21 14.49 11.35
CA VAL A 79 -14.81 15.37 12.46
C VAL A 79 -14.96 14.59 13.77
N TYR A 80 -13.87 14.44 14.50
CA TYR A 80 -13.85 13.75 15.79
C TYR A 80 -13.97 14.71 16.97
N SER A 81 -13.45 15.91 16.85
CA SER A 81 -13.52 16.94 17.90
C SER A 81 -13.53 18.35 17.32
N GLY A 82 -14.01 19.29 18.12
CA GLY A 82 -14.03 20.70 17.75
C GLY A 82 -15.06 21.05 16.69
N ALA A 83 -14.89 22.22 16.12
CA ALA A 83 -15.69 22.73 15.01
C ALA A 83 -14.79 23.48 14.01
N LEU A 84 -15.24 23.60 12.77
CA LEU A 84 -14.53 24.27 11.70
C LEU A 84 -15.49 25.04 10.81
N ASP A 85 -15.19 26.30 10.57
CA ASP A 85 -15.94 27.18 9.66
C ASP A 85 -15.32 27.16 8.26
N ALA A 86 -16.15 27.27 7.22
CA ALA A 86 -15.68 27.40 5.84
C ALA A 86 -14.76 28.62 5.70
N GLY A 87 -13.71 28.50 4.92
CA GLY A 87 -12.69 29.55 4.75
C GLY A 87 -11.56 29.51 5.77
N SER A 88 -11.65 28.67 6.81
CA SER A 88 -10.65 28.53 7.86
C SER A 88 -9.39 27.81 7.40
N TYR A 89 -8.34 27.95 8.22
CA TYR A 89 -7.08 27.25 8.07
C TYR A 89 -6.96 26.13 9.08
N ILE A 90 -6.36 25.04 8.64
CA ILE A 90 -6.05 23.84 9.44
C ILE A 90 -4.63 23.38 9.17
N LEU A 91 -4.09 22.56 10.05
CA LEU A 91 -2.82 21.87 9.87
C LEU A 91 -3.07 20.46 9.33
N ASN A 92 -2.45 20.12 8.21
CA ASN A 92 -2.30 18.73 7.78
C ASN A 92 -1.05 18.15 8.44
N THR A 93 -1.19 17.18 9.33
CA THR A 93 -0.08 16.67 10.15
C THR A 93 0.92 15.84 9.36
N ARG A 94 0.53 15.22 8.21
CA ARG A 94 1.46 14.48 7.36
C ARG A 94 2.41 15.41 6.60
N SER A 95 1.87 16.45 5.97
CA SER A 95 2.67 17.39 5.16
C SER A 95 3.25 18.53 5.99
N GLU A 96 2.84 18.66 7.27
CA GLU A 96 3.16 19.77 8.17
C GLU A 96 2.76 21.15 7.61
N ASN A 97 1.92 21.15 6.58
CA ASN A 97 1.48 22.36 5.90
C ASN A 97 0.14 22.85 6.42
N LYS A 98 0.03 24.17 6.41
CA LYS A 98 -1.22 24.88 6.66
C LYS A 98 -2.06 24.85 5.39
N GLU A 99 -3.24 24.24 5.48
CA GLU A 99 -4.20 24.09 4.38
C GLU A 99 -5.40 25.01 4.62
N ARG A 100 -5.94 25.58 3.55
CA ARG A 100 -7.17 26.39 3.62
C ARG A 100 -8.36 25.61 3.07
N ILE A 101 -9.36 25.38 3.92
CA ILE A 101 -10.63 24.79 3.47
C ILE A 101 -11.50 25.93 2.94
N SER A 102 -11.56 26.08 1.61
CA SER A 102 -12.28 27.19 1.00
C SER A 102 -13.80 27.05 1.11
N ARG A 103 -14.30 25.82 1.02
CA ARG A 103 -15.74 25.49 1.12
C ARG A 103 -15.93 24.15 1.81
N LEU A 104 -17.08 24.04 2.47
CA LEU A 104 -17.55 22.80 3.11
C LEU A 104 -18.88 22.39 2.44
N TYR A 105 -19.04 21.08 2.22
CA TYR A 105 -20.24 20.52 1.65
C TYR A 105 -20.77 19.36 2.47
N GLN A 106 -22.06 19.33 2.70
CA GLN A 106 -22.79 18.14 3.05
C GLN A 106 -23.20 17.42 1.78
N MET A 107 -22.69 16.22 1.59
CA MET A 107 -22.94 15.44 0.39
C MET A 107 -24.24 14.65 0.51
N HIS A 108 -25.07 14.73 -0.51
CA HIS A 108 -26.29 13.94 -0.62
C HIS A 108 -26.37 13.34 -2.04
N ALA A 109 -25.97 12.09 -2.18
CA ALA A 109 -25.72 11.44 -3.47
C ALA A 109 -24.75 12.29 -4.32
N ASN A 110 -25.20 12.79 -5.48
CA ASN A 110 -24.42 13.67 -6.36
C ASN A 110 -24.62 15.17 -6.07
N LYS A 111 -25.43 15.51 -5.06
CA LYS A 111 -25.70 16.89 -4.70
C LYS A 111 -24.72 17.37 -3.64
N GLN A 112 -24.21 18.58 -3.85
CA GLN A 112 -23.28 19.27 -2.96
C GLN A 112 -24.06 20.40 -2.28
N ASN A 113 -24.45 20.20 -1.03
CA ASN A 113 -25.10 21.25 -0.25
C ASN A 113 -24.02 22.03 0.51
N ALA A 114 -23.78 23.28 0.14
CA ALA A 114 -22.82 24.12 0.85
C ALA A 114 -23.26 24.35 2.29
N ILE A 115 -22.33 24.20 3.22
CA ILE A 115 -22.52 24.45 4.65
C ILE A 115 -21.43 25.39 5.14
N GLU A 116 -21.76 26.20 6.14
CA GLU A 116 -20.84 27.20 6.68
C GLU A 116 -19.93 26.63 7.77
N ARG A 117 -20.39 25.58 8.47
CA ARG A 117 -19.71 25.01 9.63
C ARG A 117 -19.94 23.52 9.74
N VAL A 118 -18.93 22.82 10.26
CA VAL A 118 -18.98 21.40 10.66
C VAL A 118 -18.53 21.25 12.10
N GLU A 119 -19.07 20.26 12.81
CA GLU A 119 -18.83 20.03 14.23
C GLU A 119 -18.45 18.58 14.51
N ALA A 120 -18.00 18.32 15.74
CA ALA A 120 -17.66 16.97 16.20
C ALA A 120 -18.81 15.97 15.96
N GLY A 121 -18.52 14.88 15.27
CA GLY A 121 -19.46 13.86 14.86
C GLY A 121 -19.95 13.97 13.41
N ASP A 122 -19.76 15.12 12.75
CA ASP A 122 -20.15 15.33 11.38
C ASP A 122 -19.24 14.61 10.39
N ILE A 123 -19.81 14.32 9.21
CA ILE A 123 -19.09 13.93 8.00
C ILE A 123 -19.36 14.98 6.93
N ALA A 124 -18.32 15.59 6.43
CA ALA A 124 -18.42 16.60 5.37
C ALA A 124 -17.34 16.43 4.30
N ALA A 125 -17.53 17.07 3.17
CA ALA A 125 -16.52 17.19 2.13
C ALA A 125 -15.94 18.60 2.13
N GLY A 126 -14.61 18.71 2.22
CA GLY A 126 -13.87 19.96 2.14
C GLY A 126 -13.22 20.14 0.77
N VAL A 127 -13.11 21.39 0.32
CA VAL A 127 -12.47 21.79 -0.95
C VAL A 127 -11.44 22.89 -0.68
N GLY A 128 -10.39 22.92 -1.50
CA GLY A 128 -9.34 23.94 -1.44
C GLY A 128 -7.98 23.45 -0.99
N PHE A 129 -7.88 22.16 -0.66
CA PHE A 129 -6.62 21.53 -0.29
C PHE A 129 -5.62 21.51 -1.45
N LYS A 130 -4.35 21.79 -1.13
CA LYS A 130 -3.24 21.69 -2.09
C LYS A 130 -2.62 20.30 -2.08
N ASP A 131 -2.39 19.76 -0.89
CA ASP A 131 -1.81 18.41 -0.69
C ASP A 131 -2.61 17.66 0.38
N ILE A 132 -3.58 16.87 -0.05
CA ILE A 132 -4.42 16.04 0.80
C ILE A 132 -4.43 14.60 0.28
N ARG A 133 -4.34 13.63 1.19
CA ARG A 133 -4.42 12.20 0.87
C ARG A 133 -5.39 11.50 1.80
N THR A 134 -5.89 10.36 1.34
CA THR A 134 -6.68 9.47 2.20
C THR A 134 -5.83 9.01 3.39
N GLY A 135 -6.34 9.15 4.60
CA GLY A 135 -5.64 8.86 5.85
C GLY A 135 -5.00 10.08 6.53
N ASP A 136 -4.99 11.26 5.89
CA ASP A 136 -4.43 12.46 6.51
C ASP A 136 -5.26 12.92 7.71
N THR A 137 -4.56 13.26 8.81
CA THR A 137 -5.18 13.91 9.96
C THR A 137 -5.12 15.43 9.79
N LEU A 138 -6.27 16.06 9.93
CA LEU A 138 -6.46 17.49 9.87
C LEU A 138 -6.76 18.01 11.28
N CYS A 139 -6.02 19.00 11.78
CA CYS A 139 -6.19 19.49 13.13
C CYS A 139 -5.99 21.00 13.25
N ALA A 140 -6.35 21.54 14.41
CA ALA A 140 -6.06 22.94 14.77
C ALA A 140 -4.55 23.15 14.90
N GLU A 141 -4.02 24.28 14.38
CA GLU A 141 -2.57 24.58 14.33
C GLU A 141 -1.86 24.48 15.68
N GLY A 142 -2.49 24.90 16.74
CA GLY A 142 -1.92 24.88 18.09
C GLY A 142 -1.92 23.51 18.77
N HIS A 143 -2.63 22.53 18.20
CA HIS A 143 -2.91 21.25 18.83
C HIS A 143 -2.67 20.07 17.86
N PRO A 144 -1.42 19.89 17.39
CA PRO A 144 -1.11 18.84 16.41
C PRO A 144 -1.32 17.46 17.03
N ILE A 145 -2.01 16.61 16.28
CA ILE A 145 -2.24 15.20 16.61
C ILE A 145 -2.27 14.38 15.33
N ILE A 146 -1.75 13.18 15.39
CA ILE A 146 -1.89 12.16 14.34
C ILE A 146 -2.84 11.11 14.88
N LEU A 147 -3.99 10.95 14.24
CA LEU A 147 -4.90 9.84 14.50
C LEU A 147 -4.31 8.55 13.95
N GLU A 148 -4.87 7.42 14.35
CA GLU A 148 -4.43 6.12 13.83
C GLU A 148 -4.39 6.13 12.29
N SER A 149 -3.22 5.82 11.73
CA SER A 149 -3.02 5.82 10.29
C SER A 149 -3.68 4.58 9.67
N MET A 150 -4.42 4.79 8.59
CA MET A 150 -4.91 3.67 7.79
C MET A 150 -3.74 3.01 7.07
N VAL A 151 -3.53 1.72 7.29
CA VAL A 151 -2.54 0.92 6.58
C VAL A 151 -3.20 0.34 5.34
N PHE A 152 -2.67 0.68 4.17
CA PHE A 152 -3.14 0.15 2.90
C PHE A 152 -2.16 -0.92 2.41
N PRO A 153 -2.66 -2.10 1.97
CA PRO A 153 -1.80 -3.13 1.42
C PRO A 153 -1.12 -2.67 0.13
N GLU A 154 0.09 -3.18 -0.11
CA GLU A 154 0.79 -2.91 -1.36
C GLU A 154 0.11 -3.63 -2.53
N PRO A 155 0.09 -3.01 -3.74
CA PRO A 155 -0.41 -3.67 -4.93
C PRO A 155 0.34 -4.95 -5.24
N VAL A 156 -0.37 -5.98 -5.70
CA VAL A 156 0.19 -7.32 -5.95
C VAL A 156 0.19 -7.73 -7.42
N ILE A 157 -0.48 -6.97 -8.28
CA ILE A 157 -0.56 -7.21 -9.73
C ILE A 157 -0.36 -5.91 -10.49
N GLY A 158 0.29 -5.98 -11.64
CA GLY A 158 0.48 -4.85 -12.54
C GLY A 158 0.14 -5.19 -13.98
N ILE A 159 -0.35 -4.20 -14.73
CA ILE A 159 -0.53 -4.26 -16.18
C ILE A 159 0.08 -3.03 -16.83
N ALA A 160 0.66 -3.21 -18.02
CA ALA A 160 1.04 -2.09 -18.84
C ALA A 160 -0.19 -1.49 -19.52
N VAL A 161 -0.29 -0.16 -19.54
CA VAL A 161 -1.34 0.58 -20.26
C VAL A 161 -0.73 1.56 -21.23
N GLU A 162 -1.23 1.56 -22.45
CA GLU A 162 -0.76 2.43 -23.53
C GLU A 162 -1.94 3.16 -24.15
N PRO A 163 -1.88 4.48 -24.34
CA PRO A 163 -2.97 5.22 -25.00
C PRO A 163 -3.06 4.81 -26.47
N LYS A 164 -4.27 4.69 -27.01
CA LYS A 164 -4.48 4.37 -28.43
C LYS A 164 -4.08 5.49 -29.37
N SER A 165 -3.99 6.73 -28.88
CA SER A 165 -3.58 7.90 -29.66
C SER A 165 -2.61 8.78 -28.89
N GLN A 166 -1.71 9.45 -29.63
CA GLN A 166 -0.77 10.41 -29.03
C GLN A 166 -1.48 11.57 -28.28
N LYS A 167 -2.68 11.95 -28.73
CA LYS A 167 -3.47 13.01 -28.08
C LYS A 167 -4.01 12.60 -26.71
N ASP A 168 -4.10 11.30 -26.45
CA ASP A 168 -4.59 10.78 -25.19
C ASP A 168 -3.48 10.54 -24.16
N LEU A 169 -2.19 10.73 -24.53
CA LEU A 169 -1.06 10.54 -23.63
C LEU A 169 -1.14 11.45 -22.40
N ASP A 170 -1.30 12.75 -22.63
CA ASP A 170 -1.41 13.74 -21.54
C ASP A 170 -2.66 13.50 -20.69
N LYS A 171 -3.78 13.15 -21.35
CA LYS A 171 -5.02 12.83 -20.65
C LYS A 171 -4.89 11.57 -19.81
N LEU A 172 -4.21 10.54 -20.31
CA LEU A 172 -3.94 9.31 -19.57
C LEU A 172 -3.16 9.62 -18.31
N GLY A 173 -2.07 10.37 -18.41
CA GLY A 173 -1.26 10.77 -17.25
C GLY A 173 -2.07 11.51 -16.18
N MET A 174 -2.87 12.51 -16.60
CA MET A 174 -3.75 13.25 -15.69
C MET A 174 -4.84 12.38 -15.06
N ALA A 175 -5.44 11.47 -15.83
CA ALA A 175 -6.47 10.58 -15.33
C ALA A 175 -5.92 9.57 -14.32
N LEU A 176 -4.76 8.97 -14.62
CA LEU A 176 -4.08 8.04 -13.73
C LEU A 176 -3.64 8.70 -12.42
N ALA A 177 -3.12 9.94 -12.48
CA ALA A 177 -2.77 10.70 -11.29
C ALA A 177 -3.98 10.92 -10.38
N LYS A 178 -5.12 11.32 -10.94
CA LYS A 178 -6.37 11.50 -10.19
C LYS A 178 -6.87 10.21 -9.55
N LEU A 179 -6.84 9.10 -10.30
CA LEU A 179 -7.24 7.79 -9.78
C LEU A 179 -6.33 7.31 -8.65
N ALA A 180 -5.02 7.58 -8.75
CA ALA A 180 -4.06 7.26 -7.68
C ALA A 180 -4.23 8.15 -6.43
N GLU A 181 -4.76 9.37 -6.57
CA GLU A 181 -5.13 10.20 -5.42
C GLU A 181 -6.37 9.67 -4.68
N GLU A 182 -7.33 9.10 -5.43
CA GLU A 182 -8.57 8.54 -4.87
C GLU A 182 -8.37 7.20 -4.18
N ASP A 183 -7.47 6.36 -4.72
CA ASP A 183 -7.26 4.99 -4.26
C ASP A 183 -5.79 4.76 -3.86
N PRO A 184 -5.49 4.70 -2.55
CA PRO A 184 -4.14 4.49 -2.05
C PRO A 184 -3.58 3.08 -2.35
N THR A 185 -4.41 2.11 -2.75
CA THR A 185 -3.97 0.77 -3.18
C THR A 185 -3.68 0.69 -4.68
N PHE A 186 -3.93 1.77 -5.42
CA PHE A 186 -3.62 1.92 -6.83
C PHE A 186 -2.33 2.70 -7.01
N ARG A 187 -1.39 2.18 -7.80
CA ARG A 187 -0.12 2.83 -8.09
C ARG A 187 0.12 2.92 -9.58
N VAL A 188 0.81 3.99 -9.98
CA VAL A 188 1.23 4.23 -11.36
C VAL A 188 2.73 4.40 -11.38
N LYS A 189 3.42 3.66 -12.23
CA LYS A 189 4.87 3.78 -12.46
C LYS A 189 5.13 3.85 -13.96
N PHE A 190 5.98 4.79 -14.36
CA PHE A 190 6.54 4.78 -15.70
C PHE A 190 7.82 3.96 -15.68
N ASP A 191 7.89 2.96 -16.55
CA ASP A 191 9.06 2.12 -16.74
C ASP A 191 9.89 2.69 -17.88
N GLU A 192 11.06 3.24 -17.56
CA GLU A 192 11.96 3.87 -18.51
C GLU A 192 12.62 2.84 -19.45
N ASP A 193 12.84 1.61 -18.98
CA ASP A 193 13.48 0.55 -19.77
C ASP A 193 12.57 0.04 -20.89
N THR A 194 11.27 -0.10 -20.59
CA THR A 194 10.25 -0.58 -21.54
C THR A 194 9.47 0.57 -22.20
N ASN A 195 9.62 1.80 -21.72
CA ASN A 195 8.87 2.99 -22.13
C ASN A 195 7.35 2.79 -21.98
N GLN A 196 6.91 2.06 -20.93
CA GLN A 196 5.53 1.74 -20.68
C GLN A 196 5.04 2.35 -19.36
N THR A 197 3.77 2.73 -19.33
CA THR A 197 3.10 3.08 -18.09
C THR A 197 2.50 1.82 -17.47
N ILE A 198 2.99 1.46 -16.27
CA ILE A 198 2.50 0.31 -15.52
C ILE A 198 1.55 0.81 -14.44
N ILE A 199 0.35 0.26 -14.41
CA ILE A 199 -0.62 0.46 -13.34
C ILE A 199 -0.68 -0.80 -12.48
N SER A 200 -0.67 -0.62 -11.17
CA SER A 200 -0.64 -1.72 -10.19
C SER A 200 -1.80 -1.61 -9.21
N GLY A 201 -2.37 -2.74 -8.82
CA GLY A 201 -3.54 -2.83 -7.95
C GLY A 201 -3.63 -4.15 -7.19
N MET A 202 -4.74 -4.34 -6.47
CA MET A 202 -4.97 -5.46 -5.56
C MET A 202 -5.44 -6.74 -6.24
N GLY A 203 -5.73 -6.70 -7.54
CA GLY A 203 -6.19 -7.86 -8.31
C GLY A 203 -6.66 -7.47 -9.70
N GLU A 204 -6.97 -8.48 -10.52
CA GLU A 204 -7.39 -8.33 -11.91
C GLU A 204 -8.63 -7.44 -12.04
N LEU A 205 -9.69 -7.76 -11.27
CA LEU A 205 -10.94 -6.99 -11.27
C LEU A 205 -10.70 -5.52 -10.87
N HIS A 206 -9.81 -5.26 -9.93
CA HIS A 206 -9.47 -3.88 -9.53
C HIS A 206 -8.91 -3.10 -10.72
N LEU A 207 -7.96 -3.66 -11.45
CA LEU A 207 -7.36 -3.01 -12.62
C LEU A 207 -8.34 -2.90 -13.80
N GLU A 208 -9.22 -3.89 -14.00
CA GLU A 208 -10.31 -3.80 -14.99
C GLU A 208 -11.25 -2.63 -14.69
N ILE A 209 -11.62 -2.43 -13.42
CA ILE A 209 -12.47 -1.30 -13.00
C ILE A 209 -11.73 0.04 -13.24
N ILE A 210 -10.44 0.13 -12.93
CA ILE A 210 -9.63 1.33 -13.19
C ILE A 210 -9.62 1.66 -14.69
N VAL A 211 -9.39 0.66 -15.55
CA VAL A 211 -9.40 0.86 -17.01
C VAL A 211 -10.78 1.22 -17.53
N ASP A 212 -11.84 0.63 -16.99
CA ASP A 212 -13.20 1.01 -17.33
C ASP A 212 -13.52 2.45 -16.92
N ARG A 213 -13.05 2.91 -15.75
CA ARG A 213 -13.15 4.30 -15.31
C ARG A 213 -12.38 5.26 -16.23
N LEU A 214 -11.17 4.89 -16.69
CA LEU A 214 -10.43 5.68 -17.69
C LEU A 214 -11.28 5.94 -18.94
N ARG A 215 -11.97 4.91 -19.43
CA ARG A 215 -12.85 5.02 -20.60
C ARG A 215 -14.10 5.83 -20.31
N ARG A 216 -14.85 5.51 -19.24
CA ARG A 216 -16.16 6.12 -18.97
C ARG A 216 -16.06 7.53 -18.43
N GLU A 217 -15.19 7.78 -17.47
CA GLU A 217 -15.11 9.07 -16.77
C GLU A 217 -14.18 10.04 -17.50
N PHE A 218 -13.00 9.58 -17.92
CA PHE A 218 -11.95 10.42 -18.50
C PHE A 218 -11.92 10.43 -20.03
N LYS A 219 -12.73 9.56 -20.69
CA LYS A 219 -12.78 9.42 -22.15
C LYS A 219 -11.41 9.11 -22.76
N VAL A 220 -10.62 8.27 -22.08
CA VAL A 220 -9.31 7.81 -22.52
C VAL A 220 -9.41 6.33 -22.91
N GLU A 221 -9.08 6.03 -24.17
CA GLU A 221 -8.96 4.68 -24.69
C GLU A 221 -7.51 4.21 -24.57
N CYS A 222 -7.29 3.05 -23.95
CA CYS A 222 -5.96 2.46 -23.81
C CYS A 222 -5.95 0.97 -24.18
N ASN A 223 -4.80 0.50 -24.65
CA ASN A 223 -4.48 -0.91 -24.78
C ASN A 223 -3.94 -1.42 -23.44
N GLN A 224 -4.18 -2.68 -23.13
CA GLN A 224 -3.73 -3.34 -21.92
C GLN A 224 -2.74 -4.44 -22.28
N GLY A 225 -1.61 -4.48 -21.57
CA GLY A 225 -0.67 -5.59 -21.60
C GLY A 225 -1.17 -6.78 -20.78
N ALA A 226 -0.48 -7.91 -20.86
CA ALA A 226 -0.76 -9.06 -20.02
C ALA A 226 -0.48 -8.75 -18.54
N PRO A 227 -1.33 -9.23 -17.60
CA PRO A 227 -1.10 -9.05 -16.18
C PRO A 227 0.24 -9.65 -15.74
N GLN A 228 0.96 -8.95 -14.90
CA GLN A 228 2.22 -9.38 -14.30
C GLN A 228 2.12 -9.39 -12.79
N VAL A 229 2.57 -10.48 -12.18
CA VAL A 229 2.62 -10.62 -10.73
C VAL A 229 3.79 -9.82 -10.19
N SER A 230 3.57 -9.07 -9.14
CA SER A 230 4.62 -8.36 -8.42
C SER A 230 5.31 -9.32 -7.46
N TYR A 231 6.40 -9.93 -7.93
CA TYR A 231 7.27 -10.73 -7.08
C TYR A 231 8.12 -9.83 -6.16
N LYS A 232 8.69 -10.41 -5.11
CA LYS A 232 9.68 -9.79 -4.25
C LYS A 232 10.91 -10.70 -4.12
N GLU A 233 11.98 -10.15 -3.57
CA GLU A 233 13.17 -10.93 -3.21
C GLU A 233 13.38 -10.90 -1.69
N ALA A 234 14.00 -11.93 -1.13
CA ALA A 234 14.39 -11.96 0.27
C ALA A 234 15.76 -12.62 0.43
N LEU A 235 16.48 -12.19 1.45
CA LEU A 235 17.73 -12.82 1.89
C LEU A 235 17.40 -13.84 2.97
N THR A 236 17.99 -15.04 2.92
CA THR A 236 17.70 -16.13 3.88
C THR A 236 18.87 -16.50 4.75
N ALA A 237 20.07 -16.03 4.44
CA ALA A 237 21.27 -16.26 5.24
C ALA A 237 21.96 -14.94 5.59
N THR A 238 22.62 -14.89 6.75
CA THR A 238 23.44 -13.75 7.15
C THR A 238 24.89 -13.99 6.71
N VAL A 239 25.49 -12.98 6.13
CA VAL A 239 26.86 -13.01 5.62
C VAL A 239 27.63 -11.79 6.12
N ASP A 240 28.86 -12.05 6.59
CA ASP A 240 29.84 -11.02 6.90
C ASP A 240 30.56 -10.58 5.63
N HIS A 241 30.68 -9.27 5.41
CA HIS A 241 31.34 -8.73 4.24
C HIS A 241 32.07 -7.42 4.54
N THR A 242 33.26 -7.29 3.96
CA THR A 242 34.01 -6.03 3.94
C THR A 242 34.15 -5.53 2.51
N GLU A 243 33.62 -4.34 2.28
CA GLU A 243 33.72 -3.67 0.98
C GLU A 243 34.68 -2.47 1.06
N ARG A 244 35.48 -2.29 0.01
CA ARG A 244 36.41 -1.19 -0.09
C ARG A 244 36.31 -0.50 -1.42
N LEU A 245 35.76 0.70 -1.41
CA LEU A 245 35.74 1.60 -2.57
C LEU A 245 37.02 2.46 -2.59
N LYS A 246 37.80 2.34 -3.66
CA LYS A 246 38.93 3.25 -3.94
C LYS A 246 38.87 3.63 -5.41
N LYS A 247 38.43 4.84 -5.72
CA LYS A 247 38.43 5.39 -7.09
C LYS A 247 39.27 6.66 -7.12
N GLN A 248 40.30 6.70 -7.97
CA GLN A 248 41.13 7.84 -8.20
C GLN A 248 41.00 8.25 -9.67
N SER A 249 40.50 9.44 -9.95
CA SER A 249 40.43 10.01 -11.30
C SER A 249 40.84 11.48 -11.19
N GLY A 250 42.07 11.79 -11.61
CA GLY A 250 42.60 13.12 -11.90
C GLY A 250 42.19 14.30 -11.02
N GLY A 251 42.14 14.14 -9.67
CA GLY A 251 41.70 15.14 -8.72
C GLY A 251 41.38 14.52 -7.35
N SER A 252 40.40 15.07 -6.61
CA SER A 252 39.93 14.51 -5.35
C SER A 252 39.35 13.11 -5.54
N GLY A 253 39.94 12.08 -4.92
CA GLY A 253 39.52 10.68 -4.98
C GLY A 253 38.22 10.38 -4.20
N LEU A 254 37.75 9.15 -4.30
CA LEU A 254 36.67 8.59 -3.45
C LEU A 254 37.24 7.39 -2.70
N PHE A 255 37.15 7.44 -1.36
CA PHE A 255 37.56 6.34 -0.50
C PHE A 255 36.48 6.06 0.55
N ALA A 256 36.08 4.81 0.70
CA ALA A 256 35.29 4.31 1.79
C ALA A 256 35.59 2.82 2.01
N GLN A 257 35.66 2.39 3.25
CA GLN A 257 35.68 0.97 3.60
C GLN A 257 34.68 0.72 4.70
N MET A 258 33.90 -0.35 4.56
CA MET A 258 32.86 -0.76 5.52
C MET A 258 32.92 -2.26 5.74
N SER A 259 32.84 -2.67 6.99
CA SER A 259 32.63 -4.07 7.39
C SER A 259 31.24 -4.20 8.02
N PHE A 260 30.44 -5.07 7.46
CA PHE A 260 29.05 -5.22 7.85
C PHE A 260 28.53 -6.66 7.69
N GLU A 261 27.55 -7.01 8.51
CA GLU A 261 26.74 -8.20 8.31
C GLU A 261 25.48 -7.82 7.54
N LEU A 262 25.16 -8.62 6.52
CA LEU A 262 23.95 -8.49 5.70
C LEU A 262 23.12 -9.78 5.82
N GLY A 263 21.84 -9.68 6.07
CA GLY A 263 20.96 -10.84 6.15
C GLY A 263 19.48 -10.49 6.32
N PRO A 264 18.64 -11.49 6.68
CA PRO A 264 17.23 -11.26 6.94
C PRO A 264 17.03 -10.35 8.15
N ALA A 265 15.94 -9.58 8.13
CA ALA A 265 15.52 -8.75 9.27
C ALA A 265 15.09 -9.61 10.46
N ASP A 266 15.29 -9.11 11.68
CA ASP A 266 14.89 -9.81 12.90
C ASP A 266 13.36 -9.85 13.05
N GLU A 267 12.80 -10.91 13.64
CA GLU A 267 11.36 -11.06 13.89
C GLU A 267 10.77 -9.86 14.65
N LYS A 268 11.49 -9.36 15.67
CA LYS A 268 11.07 -8.17 16.44
C LYS A 268 10.95 -6.91 15.58
N PHE A 269 11.80 -6.77 14.57
CA PHE A 269 11.72 -5.64 13.64
C PHE A 269 10.52 -5.80 12.71
N LEU A 270 10.25 -7.01 12.22
CA LEU A 270 9.09 -7.29 11.36
C LEU A 270 7.76 -7.08 12.09
N GLU A 271 7.74 -7.23 13.42
CA GLU A 271 6.57 -6.96 14.26
C GLU A 271 6.40 -5.48 14.63
N SER A 272 7.42 -4.66 14.42
CA SER A 272 7.41 -3.24 14.78
C SER A 272 6.41 -2.43 13.95
N GLU A 273 5.89 -1.35 14.53
CA GLU A 273 5.02 -0.42 13.81
C GLU A 273 5.74 0.29 12.66
N GLU A 274 7.03 0.54 12.76
CA GLU A 274 7.84 1.16 11.72
C GLU A 274 7.88 0.30 10.45
N PHE A 275 8.00 -1.01 10.61
CA PHE A 275 7.93 -1.94 9.48
C PHE A 275 6.50 -2.09 8.96
N LYS A 276 5.53 -2.35 9.84
CA LYS A 276 4.11 -2.56 9.48
C LYS A 276 3.49 -1.35 8.79
N SER A 277 3.88 -0.14 9.19
CA SER A 277 3.44 1.10 8.53
C SER A 277 4.15 1.39 7.20
N GLY A 278 5.11 0.56 6.80
CA GLY A 278 5.90 0.76 5.59
C GLY A 278 6.89 1.92 5.66
N LYS A 279 7.13 2.49 6.85
CA LYS A 279 8.06 3.61 7.05
C LYS A 279 9.51 3.23 6.71
N THR A 280 9.91 2.00 7.07
CA THR A 280 11.20 1.45 6.69
C THR A 280 11.14 -0.06 6.52
N LYS A 281 11.87 -0.58 5.52
CA LYS A 281 12.06 -2.01 5.28
C LYS A 281 13.48 -2.45 5.61
N LEU A 282 14.38 -1.50 5.87
CA LEU A 282 15.76 -1.71 6.24
C LEU A 282 15.93 -1.62 7.76
N GLN A 283 16.31 -2.71 8.38
CA GLN A 283 16.78 -2.73 9.76
C GLN A 283 18.29 -2.39 9.78
N PHE A 284 18.60 -1.14 10.05
CA PHE A 284 19.99 -0.68 10.16
C PHE A 284 20.44 -0.69 11.62
N VAL A 285 21.47 -1.47 11.93
CA VAL A 285 22.07 -1.56 13.25
C VAL A 285 23.48 -0.97 13.21
N ASN A 286 23.70 0.07 13.97
CA ASN A 286 25.02 0.68 14.13
C ASN A 286 25.71 0.09 15.35
N ASP A 287 26.75 -0.70 15.12
CA ASP A 287 27.55 -1.39 16.15
C ASP A 287 29.04 -0.99 16.05
N ILE A 288 29.31 0.24 15.56
CA ILE A 288 30.66 0.75 15.42
C ILE A 288 31.22 1.09 16.79
N PHE A 289 32.39 0.51 17.08
CA PHE A 289 33.19 0.84 18.24
C PHE A 289 34.35 1.79 17.86
N GLY A 290 34.65 2.78 18.71
CA GLY A 290 35.80 3.68 18.51
C GLY A 290 35.66 4.73 17.39
N GLY A 291 34.48 4.83 16.72
CA GLY A 291 34.24 5.89 15.71
C GLY A 291 34.96 5.71 14.37
N SER A 292 35.28 4.46 13.98
CA SER A 292 35.96 4.13 12.73
C SER A 292 35.22 4.65 11.48
N VAL A 293 33.88 4.77 11.53
CA VAL A 293 33.06 5.48 10.55
C VAL A 293 32.28 6.59 11.25
N PRO A 294 32.56 7.85 10.99
CA PRO A 294 31.86 9.02 11.55
C PRO A 294 30.34 8.99 11.27
N LYS A 295 29.55 9.48 12.24
CA LYS A 295 28.09 9.48 12.15
C LYS A 295 27.53 10.22 10.95
N GLU A 296 28.24 11.22 10.44
CA GLU A 296 27.88 11.99 9.25
C GLU A 296 27.71 11.14 7.99
N TYR A 297 28.37 9.97 7.91
CA TYR A 297 28.28 9.06 6.76
C TYR A 297 27.16 8.03 6.88
N HIS A 298 26.58 7.82 8.09
CA HIS A 298 25.58 6.79 8.32
C HIS A 298 24.32 6.99 7.46
N ALA A 299 23.85 8.23 7.32
CA ALA A 299 22.70 8.54 6.47
C ALA A 299 22.94 8.15 5.00
N SER A 300 24.18 8.36 4.50
CA SER A 300 24.55 7.99 3.14
C SER A 300 24.69 6.48 2.95
N ILE A 301 25.16 5.77 3.97
CA ILE A 301 25.20 4.30 4.00
C ILE A 301 23.80 3.73 3.92
N VAL A 302 22.90 4.19 4.79
CA VAL A 302 21.48 3.80 4.80
C VAL A 302 20.81 4.08 3.45
N LYS A 303 21.07 5.26 2.87
CA LYS A 303 20.57 5.62 1.54
C LYS A 303 21.09 4.65 0.47
N GLY A 304 22.35 4.26 0.54
CA GLY A 304 22.96 3.30 -0.40
C GLY A 304 22.28 1.93 -0.34
N PHE A 305 22.06 1.39 0.86
CA PHE A 305 21.39 0.12 1.04
C PHE A 305 19.90 0.19 0.64
N ASN A 306 19.17 1.25 1.01
CA ASN A 306 17.76 1.42 0.61
C ASN A 306 17.62 1.46 -0.91
N ALA A 307 18.49 2.16 -1.63
CA ALA A 307 18.47 2.20 -3.10
C ALA A 307 18.69 0.81 -3.73
N MET A 308 19.37 -0.09 -3.05
CA MET A 308 19.57 -1.46 -3.53
C MET A 308 18.40 -2.38 -3.18
N MET A 309 17.59 -2.05 -2.17
CA MET A 309 16.35 -2.79 -1.88
C MET A 309 15.31 -2.66 -2.99
N ASP A 310 15.30 -1.54 -3.70
CA ASP A 310 14.37 -1.31 -4.81
C ASP A 310 14.71 -2.18 -6.04
N ASN A 311 15.96 -2.66 -6.13
CA ASN A 311 16.46 -3.49 -7.22
C ASN A 311 17.18 -4.71 -6.65
N GLY A 312 16.46 -5.81 -6.49
CA GLY A 312 17.02 -7.07 -6.00
C GLY A 312 18.05 -7.67 -6.97
N ILE A 313 18.71 -8.73 -6.52
CA ILE A 313 19.84 -9.32 -7.24
C ILE A 313 19.49 -10.54 -8.11
N LEU A 314 18.31 -11.16 -7.91
CA LEU A 314 17.89 -12.34 -8.68
C LEU A 314 17.27 -11.94 -10.02
N ALA A 315 16.24 -11.10 -9.96
CA ALA A 315 15.43 -10.70 -11.10
C ALA A 315 15.10 -9.20 -11.11
N GLY A 316 15.66 -8.43 -10.18
CA GLY A 316 15.44 -6.99 -10.07
C GLY A 316 14.13 -6.62 -9.32
N TYR A 317 13.51 -7.56 -8.62
CA TYR A 317 12.35 -7.26 -7.79
C TYR A 317 12.77 -6.67 -6.43
N ASN A 318 11.90 -5.85 -5.85
CA ASN A 318 12.16 -5.23 -4.55
C ASN A 318 12.42 -6.27 -3.46
N ILE A 319 13.41 -6.00 -2.60
CA ILE A 319 13.66 -6.82 -1.42
C ILE A 319 12.62 -6.46 -0.35
N ASP A 320 11.97 -7.49 0.20
CA ASP A 320 10.86 -7.32 1.15
C ASP A 320 11.33 -6.71 2.48
N SER A 321 12.43 -7.24 3.03
CA SER A 321 13.09 -6.73 4.23
C SER A 321 14.53 -7.19 4.29
N MET A 322 15.41 -6.43 4.95
CA MET A 322 16.76 -6.87 5.24
C MET A 322 17.34 -6.17 6.48
N LYS A 323 18.34 -6.81 7.09
CA LYS A 323 19.14 -6.27 8.18
C LYS A 323 20.56 -5.98 7.71
N VAL A 324 21.07 -4.81 8.08
CA VAL A 324 22.47 -4.43 7.94
C VAL A 324 22.99 -4.05 9.31
N ARG A 325 23.99 -4.78 9.79
CA ARG A 325 24.74 -4.45 11.02
C ARG A 325 26.11 -3.94 10.63
N LEU A 326 26.32 -2.63 10.73
CA LEU A 326 27.60 -1.98 10.47
C LEU A 326 28.45 -1.98 11.75
N TYR A 327 29.60 -2.62 11.73
CA TYR A 327 30.43 -2.80 12.93
C TYR A 327 31.85 -2.23 12.82
N ASP A 328 32.39 -2.02 11.62
CA ASP A 328 33.73 -1.43 11.42
C ASP A 328 33.83 -0.73 10.06
N GLY A 329 34.89 0.05 9.86
CA GLY A 329 35.22 0.67 8.60
C GLY A 329 36.48 1.52 8.66
N GLN A 330 36.81 2.15 7.52
CA GLN A 330 37.95 3.06 7.42
C GLN A 330 37.58 4.29 6.61
N THR A 331 38.11 5.42 7.04
CA THR A 331 38.01 6.71 6.35
C THR A 331 39.38 7.21 5.92
N HIS A 332 39.40 8.04 4.90
CA HIS A 332 40.58 8.78 4.45
C HIS A 332 40.32 10.27 4.62
N ALA A 333 41.28 10.99 5.20
CA ALA A 333 41.11 12.38 5.62
C ALA A 333 40.63 13.35 4.52
N VAL A 334 40.97 13.08 3.24
CA VAL A 334 40.64 13.94 2.09
C VAL A 334 39.62 13.31 1.14
N ASP A 335 39.65 11.99 0.95
CA ASP A 335 38.90 11.30 -0.11
C ASP A 335 37.59 10.66 0.42
N SER A 336 37.36 10.63 1.74
CA SER A 336 36.11 10.16 2.31
C SER A 336 35.04 11.24 2.24
N LYS A 337 33.96 10.93 1.52
CA LYS A 337 32.82 11.82 1.30
C LYS A 337 31.52 10.99 1.46
N PRO A 338 30.39 11.64 1.77
CA PRO A 338 29.09 10.96 1.84
C PRO A 338 28.79 10.08 0.60
N LEU A 339 29.08 10.58 -0.59
CA LEU A 339 28.90 9.83 -1.85
C LEU A 339 29.78 8.55 -1.91
N ALA A 340 31.00 8.59 -1.36
CA ALA A 340 31.88 7.41 -1.36
C ALA A 340 31.28 6.28 -0.53
N PHE A 341 30.68 6.59 0.63
CA PHE A 341 29.99 5.61 1.47
C PHE A 341 28.68 5.12 0.87
N GLU A 342 27.90 5.96 0.18
CA GLU A 342 26.72 5.53 -0.55
C GLU A 342 27.09 4.52 -1.65
N LEU A 343 28.13 4.80 -2.44
CA LEU A 343 28.59 3.90 -3.49
C LEU A 343 29.18 2.61 -2.92
N CYS A 344 29.97 2.71 -1.85
CA CYS A 344 30.54 1.55 -1.15
C CYS A 344 29.42 0.62 -0.61
N ALA A 345 28.35 1.19 -0.06
CA ALA A 345 27.16 0.43 0.37
C ALA A 345 26.50 -0.31 -0.80
N LYS A 346 26.35 0.36 -1.95
CA LYS A 346 25.76 -0.26 -3.16
C LYS A 346 26.63 -1.40 -3.72
N GLU A 347 27.94 -1.20 -3.80
CA GLU A 347 28.86 -2.23 -4.30
C GLU A 347 28.95 -3.40 -3.32
N GLY A 348 29.09 -3.14 -2.00
CA GLY A 348 29.12 -4.15 -0.95
C GLY A 348 27.83 -4.96 -0.86
N PHE A 349 26.67 -4.31 -1.03
CA PHE A 349 25.41 -5.04 -1.11
C PHE A 349 25.40 -6.05 -2.25
N LYS A 350 25.81 -5.67 -3.46
CA LYS A 350 25.82 -6.57 -4.65
C LYS A 350 26.65 -7.83 -4.42
N GLU A 351 27.78 -7.71 -3.74
CA GLU A 351 28.66 -8.86 -3.48
C GLU A 351 28.20 -9.71 -2.27
N ALA A 352 27.73 -9.07 -1.20
CA ALA A 352 27.25 -9.76 -0.02
C ALA A 352 25.91 -10.48 -0.27
N ALA A 353 24.96 -9.82 -0.91
CA ALA A 353 23.62 -10.37 -1.12
C ALA A 353 23.61 -11.64 -2.00
N LYS A 354 24.54 -11.80 -2.93
CA LYS A 354 24.71 -13.04 -3.70
C LYS A 354 25.01 -14.25 -2.80
N LYS A 355 25.67 -14.01 -1.66
CA LYS A 355 26.06 -15.06 -0.70
C LYS A 355 24.98 -15.30 0.36
N CYS A 356 23.99 -14.43 0.48
CA CYS A 356 22.92 -14.50 1.47
C CYS A 356 21.79 -15.47 1.08
N ASN A 357 22.01 -16.41 0.15
CA ASN A 357 21.00 -17.33 -0.36
C ASN A 357 19.68 -16.62 -0.72
N PRO A 358 19.69 -15.70 -1.68
CA PRO A 358 18.51 -14.95 -2.04
C PRO A 358 17.43 -15.84 -2.65
N VAL A 359 16.17 -15.59 -2.30
CA VAL A 359 15.00 -16.32 -2.78
C VAL A 359 13.99 -15.37 -3.40
N LEU A 360 13.26 -15.88 -4.38
CA LEU A 360 12.10 -15.18 -4.96
C LEU A 360 10.87 -15.45 -4.10
N LEU A 361 10.12 -14.40 -3.77
CA LEU A 361 8.85 -14.48 -3.06
C LEU A 361 7.70 -14.24 -4.03
N GLU A 362 6.68 -15.08 -3.94
CA GLU A 362 5.42 -14.93 -4.67
C GLU A 362 4.28 -14.47 -3.74
N PRO A 363 3.34 -13.63 -4.20
CA PRO A 363 2.20 -13.23 -3.39
C PRO A 363 1.21 -14.37 -3.27
N ILE A 364 0.84 -14.68 -2.03
CA ILE A 364 -0.17 -15.68 -1.66
C ILE A 364 -1.47 -14.96 -1.33
N MET A 365 -2.55 -15.43 -1.93
CA MET A 365 -3.88 -14.90 -1.73
C MET A 365 -4.67 -15.81 -0.79
N LYS A 366 -5.41 -15.20 0.13
CA LYS A 366 -6.44 -15.87 0.90
C LYS A 366 -7.71 -15.91 0.06
N LEU A 367 -8.12 -17.10 -0.30
CA LEU A 367 -9.31 -17.36 -1.12
C LEU A 367 -10.40 -17.98 -0.26
N GLU A 368 -11.61 -17.48 -0.39
CA GLU A 368 -12.83 -18.12 0.10
C GLU A 368 -13.73 -18.44 -1.10
N VAL A 369 -14.17 -19.68 -1.19
CA VAL A 369 -15.12 -20.12 -2.22
C VAL A 369 -16.37 -20.64 -1.54
N VAL A 370 -17.51 -20.04 -1.84
CA VAL A 370 -18.82 -20.51 -1.37
C VAL A 370 -19.53 -21.23 -2.50
N SER A 371 -19.77 -22.52 -2.34
CA SER A 371 -20.30 -23.41 -3.38
C SER A 371 -21.34 -24.37 -2.79
N PRO A 372 -22.35 -24.83 -3.57
CA PRO A 372 -23.14 -25.99 -3.19
C PRO A 372 -22.27 -27.22 -2.95
N ASP A 373 -22.65 -28.08 -2.01
CA ASP A 373 -21.86 -29.24 -1.58
C ASP A 373 -21.48 -30.17 -2.75
N GLU A 374 -22.35 -30.37 -3.73
CA GLU A 374 -22.13 -31.20 -4.90
C GLU A 374 -20.90 -30.81 -5.75
N TYR A 375 -20.44 -29.54 -5.68
CA TYR A 375 -19.26 -29.05 -6.41
C TYR A 375 -17.99 -28.98 -5.57
N THR A 376 -18.05 -29.25 -4.27
CA THR A 376 -16.92 -29.12 -3.34
C THR A 376 -15.71 -29.90 -3.81
N GLY A 377 -15.89 -31.14 -4.27
CA GLY A 377 -14.81 -31.97 -4.79
C GLY A 377 -14.15 -31.39 -6.04
N ALA A 378 -14.94 -30.83 -6.96
CA ALA A 378 -14.43 -30.22 -8.19
C ALA A 378 -13.65 -28.93 -7.89
N VAL A 379 -14.16 -28.11 -6.95
CA VAL A 379 -13.50 -26.85 -6.51
C VAL A 379 -12.15 -27.16 -5.85
N ILE A 380 -12.11 -28.13 -4.93
CA ILE A 380 -10.85 -28.52 -4.25
C ILE A 380 -9.86 -29.11 -5.26
N GLY A 381 -10.34 -29.90 -6.21
CA GLY A 381 -9.50 -30.45 -7.29
C GLY A 381 -8.85 -29.37 -8.14
N ASP A 382 -9.62 -28.32 -8.51
CA ASP A 382 -9.09 -27.17 -9.24
C ASP A 382 -8.10 -26.34 -8.40
N LEU A 383 -8.40 -26.10 -7.13
CA LEU A 383 -7.48 -25.40 -6.23
C LEU A 383 -6.15 -26.13 -6.07
N ASN A 384 -6.16 -27.45 -5.89
CA ASN A 384 -4.94 -28.26 -5.84
C ASN A 384 -4.12 -28.17 -7.13
N ARG A 385 -4.77 -28.19 -8.29
CA ARG A 385 -4.11 -27.99 -9.59
C ARG A 385 -3.42 -26.63 -9.68
N ARG A 386 -3.99 -25.61 -9.04
CA ARG A 386 -3.46 -24.23 -8.94
C ARG A 386 -2.49 -24.01 -7.78
N ARG A 387 -1.89 -25.08 -7.27
CA ARG A 387 -1.00 -25.02 -6.11
C ARG A 387 -1.66 -24.42 -4.85
N GLY A 388 -2.98 -24.40 -4.81
CA GLY A 388 -3.73 -23.92 -3.65
C GLY A 388 -3.64 -24.90 -2.50
N LEU A 389 -3.55 -24.34 -1.28
CA LEU A 389 -3.52 -25.10 -0.04
C LEU A 389 -4.83 -24.90 0.72
N PRO A 390 -5.79 -25.85 0.66
CA PRO A 390 -7.02 -25.75 1.44
C PRO A 390 -6.70 -25.73 2.94
N LYS A 391 -7.30 -24.76 3.67
CA LYS A 391 -7.09 -24.55 5.10
C LYS A 391 -8.28 -25.05 5.94
N GLY A 392 -9.48 -25.05 5.36
CA GLY A 392 -10.68 -25.45 6.06
C GLY A 392 -11.92 -25.42 5.18
N GLN A 393 -12.95 -26.08 5.68
CA GLN A 393 -14.29 -26.07 5.11
C GLN A 393 -15.30 -25.82 6.20
N GLU A 394 -16.28 -24.97 5.94
CA GLU A 394 -17.36 -24.66 6.88
C GLU A 394 -18.70 -24.79 6.18
N GLN A 395 -19.62 -25.51 6.82
CA GLN A 395 -20.99 -25.62 6.31
C GLN A 395 -21.74 -24.33 6.61
N ARG A 396 -22.37 -23.76 5.60
CA ARG A 396 -23.20 -22.55 5.74
C ARG A 396 -24.68 -22.87 5.63
N ALA A 397 -25.52 -21.96 6.06
CA ALA A 397 -26.95 -22.08 5.93
C ALA A 397 -27.37 -22.29 4.47
N GLY A 398 -28.37 -23.17 4.24
CA GLY A 398 -28.85 -23.48 2.90
C GLY A 398 -28.05 -24.57 2.16
N GLY A 399 -27.17 -25.32 2.84
CA GLY A 399 -26.41 -26.45 2.26
C GLY A 399 -25.21 -26.03 1.40
N ALA A 400 -24.78 -24.78 1.52
CA ALA A 400 -23.56 -24.31 0.89
C ALA A 400 -22.33 -24.64 1.75
N ILE A 401 -21.19 -24.89 1.10
CA ILE A 401 -19.90 -25.09 1.74
C ILE A 401 -19.01 -23.88 1.44
N SER A 402 -18.43 -23.28 2.49
CA SER A 402 -17.36 -22.29 2.39
C SER A 402 -16.02 -23.02 2.45
N ILE A 403 -15.21 -22.93 1.39
CA ILE A 403 -13.88 -23.49 1.28
C ILE A 403 -12.87 -22.35 1.43
N GLN A 404 -12.01 -22.44 2.43
CA GLN A 404 -10.92 -21.50 2.62
C GLN A 404 -9.61 -22.11 2.12
N ALA A 405 -8.84 -21.34 1.34
CA ALA A 405 -7.58 -21.78 0.80
C ALA A 405 -6.57 -20.62 0.71
N GLU A 406 -5.29 -20.96 0.74
CA GLU A 406 -4.20 -20.08 0.32
C GLU A 406 -3.73 -20.49 -1.07
N VAL A 407 -3.66 -19.53 -2.00
CA VAL A 407 -3.34 -19.79 -3.39
C VAL A 407 -2.34 -18.76 -3.92
N PRO A 408 -1.34 -19.16 -4.75
CA PRO A 408 -0.46 -18.20 -5.40
C PRO A 408 -1.22 -17.37 -6.43
N LEU A 409 -1.03 -16.04 -6.42
CA LEU A 409 -1.73 -15.14 -7.35
C LEU A 409 -1.46 -15.48 -8.81
N ALA A 410 -0.25 -15.94 -9.15
CA ALA A 410 0.12 -16.33 -10.51
C ALA A 410 -0.80 -17.40 -11.12
N GLU A 411 -1.39 -18.26 -10.28
CA GLU A 411 -2.27 -19.36 -10.71
C GLU A 411 -3.75 -18.94 -10.76
N MET A 412 -4.07 -17.72 -10.36
CA MET A 412 -5.46 -17.27 -10.18
C MET A 412 -6.02 -16.46 -11.35
N PHE A 413 -5.20 -16.15 -12.35
CA PHE A 413 -5.69 -15.49 -13.56
C PHE A 413 -6.75 -16.36 -14.26
N GLY A 414 -7.89 -15.74 -14.58
CA GLY A 414 -9.03 -16.43 -15.18
C GLY A 414 -9.79 -17.39 -14.25
N TYR A 415 -9.43 -17.47 -12.96
CA TYR A 415 -10.05 -18.39 -12.00
C TYR A 415 -11.57 -18.23 -11.90
N VAL A 416 -12.09 -17.00 -11.88
CA VAL A 416 -13.54 -16.74 -11.74
C VAL A 416 -14.33 -17.37 -12.90
N THR A 417 -13.77 -17.33 -14.11
CA THR A 417 -14.39 -17.95 -15.30
C THR A 417 -14.40 -19.48 -15.18
N GLU A 418 -13.27 -20.06 -14.76
CA GLU A 418 -13.16 -21.51 -14.55
C GLU A 418 -14.09 -21.98 -13.42
N LEU A 419 -14.12 -21.25 -12.29
CA LEU A 419 -15.02 -21.55 -11.17
C LEU A 419 -16.48 -21.58 -11.62
N ARG A 420 -16.92 -20.60 -12.41
CA ARG A 420 -18.27 -20.59 -12.97
C ARG A 420 -18.54 -21.78 -13.88
N THR A 421 -17.56 -22.18 -14.66
CA THR A 421 -17.68 -23.34 -15.55
C THR A 421 -17.85 -24.63 -14.75
N ILE A 422 -17.00 -24.90 -13.77
CA ILE A 422 -17.05 -26.15 -12.98
C ILE A 422 -18.21 -26.21 -12.01
N THR A 423 -18.83 -25.08 -11.66
CA THR A 423 -19.95 -25.00 -10.69
C THR A 423 -21.26 -24.57 -11.33
N SER A 424 -21.35 -24.55 -12.67
CA SER A 424 -22.54 -24.10 -13.41
C SER A 424 -23.02 -22.69 -12.97
N GLY A 425 -22.07 -21.82 -12.63
CA GLY A 425 -22.32 -20.45 -12.17
C GLY A 425 -22.85 -20.32 -10.73
N ARG A 426 -22.88 -21.42 -9.95
CA ARG A 426 -23.48 -21.43 -8.61
C ARG A 426 -22.52 -21.18 -7.45
N ALA A 427 -21.21 -21.06 -7.72
CA ALA A 427 -20.23 -20.69 -6.73
C ALA A 427 -19.83 -19.21 -6.86
N ASN A 428 -19.51 -18.62 -5.71
CA ASN A 428 -18.90 -17.31 -5.60
C ASN A 428 -17.54 -17.42 -4.92
N SER A 429 -16.61 -16.56 -5.29
CA SER A 429 -15.30 -16.48 -4.64
C SER A 429 -14.95 -15.06 -4.23
N THR A 430 -14.28 -14.93 -3.10
CA THR A 430 -13.61 -13.72 -2.63
C THR A 430 -12.13 -14.00 -2.46
N MET A 431 -11.29 -13.08 -2.90
CA MET A 431 -9.85 -13.24 -2.86
C MET A 431 -9.21 -11.97 -2.29
N GLU A 432 -8.33 -12.13 -1.30
CA GLU A 432 -7.63 -11.05 -0.63
C GLU A 432 -6.14 -11.38 -0.54
N PHE A 433 -5.28 -10.37 -0.59
CA PHE A 433 -3.86 -10.56 -0.34
C PHE A 433 -3.63 -11.04 1.10
N SER A 434 -2.83 -12.09 1.28
CA SER A 434 -2.45 -12.62 2.58
C SER A 434 -1.02 -12.24 2.95
N HIS A 435 -0.05 -12.81 2.26
CA HIS A 435 1.38 -12.61 2.54
C HIS A 435 2.23 -12.99 1.32
N TYR A 436 3.53 -12.72 1.42
CA TYR A 436 4.53 -13.25 0.49
C TYR A 436 5.14 -14.53 1.02
N ALA A 437 5.32 -15.54 0.15
CA ALA A 437 5.98 -16.80 0.50
C ALA A 437 7.04 -17.18 -0.55
N PRO A 438 8.07 -17.97 -0.18
CA PRO A 438 9.08 -18.43 -1.14
C PRO A 438 8.46 -19.21 -2.30
N ALA A 439 8.73 -18.77 -3.52
CA ALA A 439 8.28 -19.46 -4.73
C ALA A 439 9.00 -20.80 -4.89
N PRO A 440 8.32 -21.87 -5.36
CA PRO A 440 8.97 -23.13 -5.71
C PRO A 440 10.09 -22.90 -6.73
N LYS A 441 11.13 -23.73 -6.66
CA LYS A 441 12.35 -23.57 -7.47
C LYS A 441 12.08 -23.46 -8.98
N ASN A 442 11.20 -24.31 -9.51
CA ASN A 442 10.81 -24.29 -10.92
C ASN A 442 10.12 -22.99 -11.33
N VAL A 443 9.27 -22.41 -10.45
CA VAL A 443 8.59 -21.13 -10.68
C VAL A 443 9.62 -19.99 -10.61
N ALA A 444 10.45 -19.98 -9.58
CA ALA A 444 11.50 -18.98 -9.41
C ALA A 444 12.45 -18.94 -10.62
N GLU A 445 12.93 -20.09 -11.08
CA GLU A 445 13.80 -20.19 -12.26
C GLU A 445 13.14 -19.63 -13.53
N ALA A 446 11.85 -19.95 -13.75
CA ALA A 446 11.11 -19.45 -14.91
C ALA A 446 10.93 -17.91 -14.85
N VAL A 447 10.58 -17.37 -13.68
CA VAL A 447 10.40 -15.93 -13.48
C VAL A 447 11.73 -15.19 -13.64
N ILE A 448 12.83 -15.68 -13.05
CA ILE A 448 14.16 -15.11 -13.17
C ILE A 448 14.65 -15.12 -14.62
N ALA A 449 14.44 -16.23 -15.34
CA ALA A 449 14.80 -16.35 -16.75
C ALA A 449 14.04 -15.34 -17.63
N LYS A 450 12.75 -15.15 -17.37
CA LYS A 450 11.92 -14.14 -18.04
C LYS A 450 12.40 -12.72 -17.77
N ALA A 451 12.67 -12.39 -16.51
CA ALA A 451 13.15 -11.07 -16.11
C ALA A 451 14.53 -10.72 -16.71
N LYS A 452 15.40 -11.71 -16.85
CA LYS A 452 16.73 -11.55 -17.49
C LYS A 452 16.70 -11.57 -19.03
N GLY A 453 15.51 -11.69 -19.64
CA GLY A 453 15.36 -11.73 -21.10
C GLY A 453 15.95 -12.98 -21.78
N THR A 454 16.23 -14.03 -21.02
CA THR A 454 16.78 -15.29 -21.54
C THR A 454 15.73 -16.22 -22.19
N VAL A 455 14.45 -15.93 -21.94
CA VAL A 455 13.31 -16.61 -22.58
C VAL A 455 12.47 -15.56 -23.30
N LYS A 456 12.29 -15.67 -24.62
CA LYS A 456 11.33 -14.85 -25.37
C LYS A 456 9.93 -15.12 -24.84
N ALA A 457 9.16 -14.04 -24.61
CA ALA A 457 7.79 -14.08 -24.13
C ALA A 457 6.86 -14.88 -25.07
#